data_830bfc13dcc4531b5e1d01d541c9414f
#
_entry.id   830bfc13dcc4531b5e1d01d541c9414f
#
_cell.length_a   1.000
_cell.length_b   1.000
_cell.length_c   1.000
_cell.angle_alpha   90.00
_cell.angle_beta   90.00
_cell.angle_gamma   90.00
#
_symmetry.space_group_name_H-M   'P 1'
#
loop_
_entity.id
_entity.type
_entity.pdbx_description
1 polymer ?
#
loop_
_entity_poly.entity_id
_entity_poly.type
_entity_poly.pdbx_seq_one_letter_code
_entity_poly.pdbx_strand_id
1 'polypeptide(L)'
;MNSKFSKIGFILAVAGSAVGLGNAWKFPTLVGQSGGSAFILLYIILTLGVGFVIFLAELSIGKISEKDPVNAYEKLAPSNKKAWSYAGFTMIGAILIVSFYTLVIGWILKYAYLSISGNLYPDLNTSSAEFGKLISSDFVSQFVCFTLIFLIVFYTVSKGVKNGIEKLNVWMMPALFILLVLMLIYAMTKDGFMMAVEFLFVPDFSKISTSNVLEALGLAFFSLSLGVGTIITYSASLPERTNFITSTLNIIFINLLIGLLMGLVVFTFIFEFGFDASKEGPGLIFVSLATLFQKLGAIGHILGAAFFISLIFAGITSAVSMIEPFAFYLINSFGMSRKKALILIGIIVYTLGILCILSSLDSTAFKIFGLSVFDLLDTLSSKIIMPLGGILAAVFVGFVIKKEALQILFGPYMKGIFFELWYIFLRFISPLAVIVVMISAFLK
;
A
#
# COMPACT_ATOMS: atom_id res chain seq x y z
N MET A 1 -6.26 -5.26 -24.01
CA MET A 1 -4.83 -5.19 -23.62
C MET A 1 -4.10 -6.34 -24.29
N ASN A 2 -3.17 -6.05 -25.22
CA ASN A 2 -2.50 -7.11 -25.99
C ASN A 2 -1.20 -7.66 -25.36
N SER A 3 -0.86 -7.27 -24.15
CA SER A 3 0.37 -7.75 -23.48
C SER A 3 0.05 -8.27 -22.07
N LYS A 4 0.09 -9.61 -21.94
CA LYS A 4 0.03 -10.28 -20.63
C LYS A 4 1.38 -10.06 -19.91
N PHE A 5 1.37 -10.03 -18.57
CA PHE A 5 2.59 -10.08 -17.75
C PHE A 5 3.41 -11.34 -18.04
N SER A 6 4.72 -11.28 -17.80
CA SER A 6 5.49 -12.48 -17.54
C SER A 6 5.12 -13.03 -16.14
N LYS A 7 5.40 -14.31 -15.87
CA LYS A 7 5.10 -14.92 -14.56
C LYS A 7 5.80 -14.19 -13.40
N ILE A 8 7.08 -13.89 -13.56
CA ILE A 8 7.86 -13.14 -12.58
C ILE A 8 7.42 -11.68 -12.54
N GLY A 9 7.18 -11.08 -13.71
CA GLY A 9 6.70 -9.70 -13.81
C GLY A 9 5.36 -9.49 -13.11
N PHE A 10 4.42 -10.45 -13.19
CA PHE A 10 3.18 -10.41 -12.44
C PHE A 10 3.43 -10.40 -10.92
N ILE A 11 4.24 -11.35 -10.41
CA ILE A 11 4.54 -11.44 -8.97
C ILE A 11 5.18 -10.13 -8.49
N LEU A 12 6.18 -9.63 -9.22
CA LEU A 12 6.86 -8.40 -8.84
C LEU A 12 5.99 -7.14 -8.99
N ALA A 13 5.11 -7.08 -9.99
CA ALA A 13 4.20 -5.96 -10.15
C ALA A 13 3.14 -5.93 -9.05
N VAL A 14 2.58 -7.08 -8.67
CA VAL A 14 1.60 -7.15 -7.57
C VAL A 14 2.29 -7.00 -6.21
N ALA A 15 3.48 -7.59 -6.02
CA ALA A 15 4.28 -7.34 -4.83
C ALA A 15 4.66 -5.86 -4.71
N GLY A 16 5.04 -5.18 -5.80
CA GLY A 16 5.30 -3.74 -5.80
C GLY A 16 4.06 -2.88 -5.55
N SER A 17 2.88 -3.37 -5.93
CA SER A 17 1.62 -2.74 -5.52
C SER A 17 1.37 -2.90 -4.02
N ALA A 18 1.66 -4.09 -3.47
CA ALA A 18 1.48 -4.41 -2.06
C ALA A 18 2.55 -3.76 -1.16
N VAL A 19 3.81 -3.80 -1.59
CA VAL A 19 4.94 -3.20 -0.85
C VAL A 19 5.01 -1.70 -1.14
N GLY A 20 4.28 -0.92 -0.37
CA GLY A 20 4.24 0.53 -0.48
C GLY A 20 4.60 1.23 0.83
N LEU A 21 4.15 2.47 0.98
CA LEU A 21 4.29 3.23 2.25
C LEU A 21 3.53 2.56 3.41
N GLY A 22 2.61 1.62 3.13
CA GLY A 22 2.01 0.78 4.15
C GLY A 22 3.03 0.01 4.96
N ASN A 23 4.00 -0.63 4.30
CA ASN A 23 5.07 -1.40 4.94
C ASN A 23 6.19 -0.52 5.45
N ALA A 24 6.44 0.58 4.76
CA ALA A 24 7.58 1.43 5.03
C ALA A 24 7.31 2.48 6.13
N TRP A 25 6.06 2.89 6.29
CA TRP A 25 5.63 3.93 7.20
C TRP A 25 4.56 3.46 8.19
N LYS A 26 3.37 3.02 7.69
CA LYS A 26 2.27 2.62 8.59
C LYS A 26 2.63 1.40 9.44
N PHE A 27 3.31 0.41 8.89
CA PHE A 27 3.69 -0.79 9.64
C PHE A 27 4.61 -0.49 10.83
N PRO A 28 5.79 0.17 10.68
CA PRO A 28 6.62 0.48 11.84
C PRO A 28 5.90 1.38 12.86
N THR A 29 5.14 2.37 12.40
CA THR A 29 4.37 3.25 13.31
C THR A 29 3.37 2.47 14.15
N LEU A 30 2.55 1.62 13.53
CA LEU A 30 1.55 0.83 14.25
C LEU A 30 2.19 -0.24 15.15
N VAL A 31 3.27 -0.88 14.70
CA VAL A 31 4.04 -1.84 15.51
C VAL A 31 4.59 -1.16 16.76
N GLY A 32 5.17 0.03 16.63
CA GLY A 32 5.67 0.81 17.75
C GLY A 32 4.59 1.15 18.77
N GLN A 33 3.49 1.72 18.29
CA GLN A 33 2.36 2.15 19.13
C GLN A 33 1.59 0.99 19.78
N SER A 34 1.59 -0.18 19.14
CA SER A 34 0.78 -1.35 19.55
C SER A 34 1.58 -2.42 20.31
N GLY A 35 2.80 -2.12 20.73
CA GLY A 35 3.59 -2.98 21.60
C GLY A 35 4.38 -4.08 20.90
N GLY A 36 4.70 -3.92 19.61
CA GLY A 36 5.69 -4.77 18.94
C GLY A 36 5.16 -6.08 18.39
N SER A 37 5.80 -7.17 18.82
CA SER A 37 5.65 -8.53 18.25
C SER A 37 4.23 -9.11 18.31
N ALA A 38 3.47 -8.85 19.35
CA ALA A 38 2.11 -9.34 19.46
C ALA A 38 1.19 -8.72 18.38
N PHE A 39 1.40 -7.43 18.06
CA PHE A 39 0.71 -6.79 16.94
C PHE A 39 1.15 -7.39 15.59
N ILE A 40 2.45 -7.68 15.41
CA ILE A 40 2.96 -8.33 14.20
C ILE A 40 2.31 -9.69 14.00
N LEU A 41 2.23 -10.51 15.05
CA LEU A 41 1.59 -11.82 14.99
C LEU A 41 0.12 -11.68 14.57
N LEU A 42 -0.60 -10.74 15.18
CA LEU A 42 -1.99 -10.43 14.85
C LEU A 42 -2.14 -9.98 13.38
N TYR A 43 -1.25 -9.10 12.92
CA TYR A 43 -1.21 -8.65 11.52
C TYR A 43 -0.94 -9.81 10.54
N ILE A 44 -0.02 -10.73 10.86
CA ILE A 44 0.24 -11.93 10.05
C ILE A 44 -1.00 -12.83 10.00
N ILE A 45 -1.63 -13.11 11.15
CA ILE A 45 -2.84 -13.93 11.23
C ILE A 45 -3.98 -13.33 10.40
N LEU A 46 -4.22 -12.02 10.51
CA LEU A 46 -5.27 -11.34 9.76
C LEU A 46 -4.94 -11.22 8.27
N THR A 47 -3.68 -11.02 7.92
CA THR A 47 -3.22 -11.01 6.53
C THR A 47 -3.43 -12.37 5.86
N LEU A 48 -3.11 -13.47 6.54
CA LEU A 48 -3.30 -14.83 6.02
C LEU A 48 -4.76 -15.31 6.13
N GLY A 49 -5.48 -14.93 7.18
CA GLY A 49 -6.86 -15.38 7.42
C GLY A 49 -7.91 -14.61 6.63
N VAL A 50 -7.77 -13.28 6.52
CA VAL A 50 -8.74 -12.41 5.84
C VAL A 50 -8.16 -11.84 4.55
N GLY A 51 -6.96 -11.28 4.62
CA GLY A 51 -6.30 -10.66 3.46
C GLY A 51 -6.11 -11.63 2.29
N PHE A 52 -5.53 -12.80 2.54
CA PHE A 52 -5.34 -13.86 1.54
C PHE A 52 -6.67 -14.31 0.92
N VAL A 53 -7.71 -14.44 1.74
CA VAL A 53 -9.03 -14.91 1.28
C VAL A 53 -9.65 -13.92 0.29
N ILE A 54 -9.62 -12.63 0.62
CA ILE A 54 -10.15 -11.55 -0.24
C ILE A 54 -9.26 -11.34 -1.46
N PHE A 55 -7.93 -11.46 -1.30
CA PHE A 55 -6.99 -11.38 -2.42
C PHE A 55 -7.31 -12.42 -3.50
N LEU A 56 -7.56 -13.68 -3.11
CA LEU A 56 -7.95 -14.74 -4.04
C LEU A 56 -9.33 -14.48 -4.67
N ALA A 57 -10.24 -13.85 -3.94
CA ALA A 57 -11.54 -13.45 -4.50
C ALA A 57 -11.36 -12.39 -5.61
N GLU A 58 -10.64 -11.31 -5.36
CA GLU A 58 -10.36 -10.28 -6.36
C GLU A 58 -9.60 -10.85 -7.56
N LEU A 59 -8.61 -11.71 -7.31
CA LEU A 59 -7.85 -12.40 -8.35
C LEU A 59 -8.76 -13.26 -9.23
N SER A 60 -9.74 -13.97 -8.64
CA SER A 60 -10.73 -14.77 -9.37
C SER A 60 -11.58 -13.92 -10.30
N ILE A 61 -12.07 -12.76 -9.80
CA ILE A 61 -12.90 -11.85 -10.60
C ILE A 61 -12.13 -11.39 -11.84
N GLY A 62 -10.91 -10.91 -11.68
CA GLY A 62 -10.09 -10.43 -12.80
C GLY A 62 -9.73 -11.54 -13.76
N LYS A 63 -9.31 -12.71 -13.26
CA LYS A 63 -8.86 -13.84 -14.10
C LYS A 63 -10.00 -14.44 -14.93
N ILE A 64 -11.17 -14.65 -14.33
CA ILE A 64 -12.32 -15.25 -15.06
C ILE A 64 -12.90 -14.24 -16.06
N SER A 65 -12.94 -12.97 -15.71
CA SER A 65 -13.52 -11.94 -16.57
C SER A 65 -12.59 -11.47 -17.70
N GLU A 66 -11.29 -11.38 -17.43
CA GLU A 66 -10.28 -10.70 -18.26
C GLU A 66 -10.67 -9.24 -18.61
N LYS A 67 -11.38 -8.58 -17.68
CA LYS A 67 -11.91 -7.22 -17.84
C LYS A 67 -11.41 -6.30 -16.71
N ASP A 68 -11.60 -4.99 -16.91
CA ASP A 68 -11.46 -4.00 -15.85
C ASP A 68 -12.51 -4.24 -14.73
N PRO A 69 -12.32 -3.65 -13.53
CA PRO A 69 -13.19 -3.97 -12.39
C PRO A 69 -14.68 -3.79 -12.65
N VAL A 70 -15.10 -2.71 -13.32
CA VAL A 70 -16.53 -2.43 -13.58
C VAL A 70 -17.14 -3.49 -14.51
N ASN A 71 -16.49 -3.69 -15.65
CA ASN A 71 -16.96 -4.66 -16.64
C ASN A 71 -16.76 -6.12 -16.17
N ALA A 72 -15.85 -6.37 -15.22
CA ALA A 72 -15.66 -7.69 -14.63
C ALA A 72 -16.87 -8.14 -13.82
N TYR A 73 -17.34 -7.32 -12.90
CA TYR A 73 -18.55 -7.60 -12.12
C TYR A 73 -19.77 -7.74 -13.02
N GLU A 74 -19.95 -6.83 -13.99
CA GLU A 74 -21.07 -6.89 -14.93
C GLU A 74 -21.07 -8.19 -15.76
N LYS A 75 -19.90 -8.59 -16.27
CA LYS A 75 -19.75 -9.80 -17.11
C LYS A 75 -20.05 -11.07 -16.34
N LEU A 76 -19.58 -11.17 -15.09
CA LEU A 76 -19.66 -12.39 -14.29
C LEU A 76 -20.99 -12.55 -13.54
N ALA A 77 -21.76 -11.49 -13.36
CA ALA A 77 -23.05 -11.55 -12.69
C ALA A 77 -24.09 -12.28 -13.53
N PRO A 78 -24.75 -13.33 -13.01
CA PRO A 78 -25.80 -14.05 -13.72
C PRO A 78 -27.09 -13.23 -13.86
N SER A 79 -27.36 -12.36 -12.86
CA SER A 79 -28.52 -11.46 -12.82
C SER A 79 -28.08 -10.09 -12.25
N ASN A 80 -28.94 -9.07 -12.40
CA ASN A 80 -28.67 -7.72 -11.89
C ASN A 80 -27.30 -7.15 -12.31
N LYS A 81 -26.86 -7.47 -13.53
CA LYS A 81 -25.53 -7.15 -14.06
C LYS A 81 -25.14 -5.71 -13.86
N LYS A 82 -26.04 -4.77 -14.19
CA LYS A 82 -25.81 -3.34 -14.05
C LYS A 82 -25.66 -2.90 -12.59
N ALA A 83 -26.37 -3.53 -11.66
CA ALA A 83 -26.22 -3.24 -10.23
C ALA A 83 -24.85 -3.72 -9.72
N TRP A 84 -24.40 -4.90 -10.15
CA TRP A 84 -23.09 -5.40 -9.77
C TRP A 84 -21.93 -4.60 -10.38
N SER A 85 -22.10 -3.98 -11.53
CA SER A 85 -21.04 -3.13 -12.11
C SER A 85 -20.66 -1.98 -11.20
N TYR A 86 -21.57 -1.48 -10.34
CA TYR A 86 -21.25 -0.44 -9.36
C TYR A 86 -20.21 -0.87 -8.32
N ALA A 87 -20.10 -2.18 -8.03
CA ALA A 87 -19.04 -2.68 -7.14
C ALA A 87 -17.63 -2.41 -7.69
N GLY A 88 -17.47 -2.38 -9.02
CA GLY A 88 -16.20 -2.07 -9.66
C GLY A 88 -15.76 -0.61 -9.49
N PHE A 89 -16.67 0.31 -9.19
CA PHE A 89 -16.32 1.72 -8.97
C PHE A 89 -15.56 1.97 -7.65
N THR A 90 -15.41 0.97 -6.80
CA THR A 90 -14.48 1.06 -5.66
C THR A 90 -13.03 1.35 -6.10
N MET A 91 -12.70 1.12 -7.38
CA MET A 91 -11.43 1.55 -7.99
C MET A 91 -11.19 3.07 -7.91
N ILE A 92 -12.22 3.88 -7.68
CA ILE A 92 -12.08 5.34 -7.44
C ILE A 92 -11.22 5.56 -6.19
N GLY A 93 -11.29 4.66 -5.20
CA GLY A 93 -10.42 4.71 -4.03
C GLY A 93 -8.94 4.75 -4.38
N ALA A 94 -8.51 4.02 -5.42
CA ALA A 94 -7.13 4.07 -5.89
C ALA A 94 -6.74 5.46 -6.42
N ILE A 95 -7.65 6.17 -7.11
CA ILE A 95 -7.42 7.53 -7.59
C ILE A 95 -7.29 8.52 -6.43
N LEU A 96 -8.16 8.39 -5.41
CA LEU A 96 -8.06 9.22 -4.21
C LEU A 96 -6.75 8.98 -3.48
N ILE A 97 -6.34 7.70 -3.32
CA ILE A 97 -5.07 7.35 -2.68
C ILE A 97 -3.91 7.95 -3.45
N VAL A 98 -3.79 7.72 -4.75
CA VAL A 98 -2.64 8.18 -5.53
C VAL A 98 -2.50 9.70 -5.50
N SER A 99 -3.59 10.46 -5.29
CA SER A 99 -3.58 11.91 -5.22
C SER A 99 -2.77 12.45 -4.02
N PHE A 100 -2.99 11.91 -2.82
CA PHE A 100 -2.22 12.30 -1.64
C PHE A 100 -0.92 11.47 -1.48
N TYR A 101 -0.91 10.25 -1.98
CA TYR A 101 0.23 9.34 -1.87
C TYR A 101 1.45 9.85 -2.65
N THR A 102 1.24 10.42 -3.84
CA THR A 102 2.32 11.07 -4.61
C THR A 102 2.87 12.30 -3.90
N LEU A 103 2.06 13.01 -3.12
CA LEU A 103 2.53 14.10 -2.26
C LEU A 103 3.45 13.58 -1.14
N VAL A 104 3.07 12.50 -0.48
CA VAL A 104 3.92 11.86 0.56
C VAL A 104 5.25 11.38 -0.03
N ILE A 105 5.23 10.75 -1.23
CA ILE A 105 6.48 10.40 -1.92
C ILE A 105 7.30 11.66 -2.23
N GLY A 106 6.65 12.77 -2.53
CA GLY A 106 7.31 14.07 -2.71
C GLY A 106 8.03 14.53 -1.43
N TRP A 107 7.44 14.39 -0.25
CA TRP A 107 8.13 14.66 1.02
C TRP A 107 9.34 13.74 1.22
N ILE A 108 9.19 12.46 0.90
CA ILE A 108 10.29 11.49 0.96
C ILE A 108 11.43 11.90 0.00
N LEU A 109 11.10 12.39 -1.21
CA LEU A 109 12.09 12.90 -2.15
C LEU A 109 12.86 14.11 -1.59
N LYS A 110 12.18 15.03 -0.91
CA LYS A 110 12.84 16.16 -0.22
C LYS A 110 13.83 15.67 0.83
N TYR A 111 13.42 14.67 1.65
CA TYR A 111 14.28 14.08 2.68
C TYR A 111 15.44 13.26 2.11
N ALA A 112 15.24 12.59 0.97
CA ALA A 112 16.33 11.96 0.24
C ALA A 112 17.39 13.00 -0.21
N TYR A 113 16.94 14.14 -0.73
CA TYR A 113 17.82 15.25 -1.10
C TYR A 113 18.56 15.81 0.12
N LEU A 114 17.86 16.07 1.23
CA LEU A 114 18.49 16.56 2.48
C LEU A 114 19.52 15.57 3.01
N SER A 115 19.27 14.28 2.92
CA SER A 115 20.19 13.24 3.35
C SER A 115 21.45 13.20 2.47
N ILE A 116 21.30 13.22 1.15
CA ILE A 116 22.43 13.23 0.20
C ILE A 116 23.29 14.49 0.38
N SER A 117 22.65 15.63 0.61
CA SER A 117 23.35 16.92 0.81
C SER A 117 23.92 17.10 2.22
N GLY A 118 23.66 16.18 3.16
CA GLY A 118 24.12 16.27 4.53
C GLY A 118 23.41 17.32 5.37
N ASN A 119 22.23 17.76 4.96
CA ASN A 119 21.46 18.85 5.57
C ASN A 119 20.24 18.36 6.36
N LEU A 120 20.27 17.14 6.89
CA LEU A 120 19.26 16.67 7.84
C LEU A 120 19.42 17.43 9.17
N TYR A 121 18.39 17.40 9.99
CA TYR A 121 18.32 18.24 11.19
C TYR A 121 18.94 17.54 12.42
N PRO A 122 19.66 18.31 13.30
CA PRO A 122 20.52 17.71 14.33
C PRO A 122 19.77 17.18 15.56
N ASP A 123 18.55 17.64 15.80
CA ASP A 123 17.74 17.28 16.98
C ASP A 123 16.25 17.16 16.65
N LEU A 124 15.50 16.50 17.54
CA LEU A 124 14.06 16.23 17.34
C LEU A 124 13.20 17.48 17.25
N ASN A 125 13.51 18.51 18.04
CA ASN A 125 12.71 19.73 18.05
C ASN A 125 12.85 20.48 16.73
N THR A 126 14.07 20.62 16.23
CA THR A 126 14.36 21.22 14.92
C THR A 126 13.76 20.38 13.80
N SER A 127 13.94 19.05 13.84
CA SER A 127 13.35 18.14 12.84
C SER A 127 11.82 18.23 12.79
N SER A 128 11.17 18.28 13.97
CA SER A 128 9.72 18.41 14.07
C SER A 128 9.23 19.76 13.55
N ALA A 129 9.92 20.85 13.91
CA ALA A 129 9.60 22.18 13.46
C ALA A 129 9.75 22.32 11.94
N GLU A 130 10.85 21.79 11.37
CA GLU A 130 11.10 21.86 9.92
C GLU A 130 10.18 20.93 9.12
N PHE A 131 9.82 19.76 9.64
CA PHE A 131 8.78 18.93 9.04
C PHE A 131 7.41 19.63 9.10
N GLY A 132 7.09 20.25 10.22
CA GLY A 132 5.88 21.08 10.35
C GLY A 132 5.86 22.21 9.32
N LYS A 133 6.96 22.96 9.17
CA LYS A 133 7.11 24.02 8.14
C LYS A 133 6.99 23.47 6.71
N LEU A 134 7.56 22.30 6.43
CA LEU A 134 7.40 21.66 5.11
C LEU A 134 5.93 21.50 4.75
N ILE A 135 5.10 21.07 5.69
CA ILE A 135 3.67 20.82 5.47
C ILE A 135 2.86 22.12 5.47
N SER A 136 3.14 23.02 6.41
CA SER A 136 2.28 24.18 6.69
C SER A 136 2.68 25.48 5.97
N SER A 137 3.91 25.59 5.46
CA SER A 137 4.38 26.86 4.88
C SER A 137 5.25 26.74 3.62
N ASP A 138 5.92 25.59 3.38
CA ASP A 138 6.80 25.43 2.21
C ASP A 138 6.04 24.88 0.98
N PHE A 139 5.22 25.74 0.37
CA PHE A 139 4.50 25.38 -0.87
C PHE A 139 5.45 24.96 -1.99
N VAL A 140 6.56 25.68 -2.18
CA VAL A 140 7.46 25.47 -3.33
C VAL A 140 8.09 24.07 -3.30
N SER A 141 8.65 23.66 -2.15
CA SER A 141 9.23 22.31 -2.02
C SER A 141 8.18 21.23 -2.22
N GLN A 142 7.00 21.36 -1.59
CA GLN A 142 5.91 20.41 -1.78
C GLN A 142 5.49 20.31 -3.24
N PHE A 143 5.24 21.45 -3.89
CA PHE A 143 4.79 21.51 -5.28
C PHE A 143 5.81 20.90 -6.24
N VAL A 144 7.09 21.25 -6.13
CA VAL A 144 8.15 20.75 -7.02
C VAL A 144 8.32 19.24 -6.83
N CYS A 145 8.47 18.77 -5.58
CA CYS A 145 8.67 17.35 -5.32
C CYS A 145 7.45 16.51 -5.72
N PHE A 146 6.23 16.97 -5.39
CA PHE A 146 4.98 16.34 -5.83
C PHE A 146 4.91 16.25 -7.36
N THR A 147 5.19 17.35 -8.07
CA THR A 147 5.14 17.39 -9.54
C THR A 147 6.14 16.42 -10.16
N LEU A 148 7.37 16.35 -9.63
CA LEU A 148 8.39 15.42 -10.12
C LEU A 148 7.94 13.96 -9.97
N ILE A 149 7.42 13.59 -8.81
CA ILE A 149 6.89 12.23 -8.56
C ILE A 149 5.70 11.95 -9.47
N PHE A 150 4.75 12.89 -9.57
CA PHE A 150 3.60 12.77 -10.46
C PHE A 150 4.04 12.49 -11.92
N LEU A 151 4.99 13.24 -12.43
CA LEU A 151 5.50 13.05 -13.80
C LEU A 151 6.15 11.68 -13.99
N ILE A 152 6.96 11.21 -13.03
CA ILE A 152 7.60 9.88 -13.08
C ILE A 152 6.54 8.78 -13.12
N VAL A 153 5.55 8.86 -12.24
CA VAL A 153 4.47 7.87 -12.12
C VAL A 153 3.65 7.83 -13.41
N PHE A 154 3.15 8.98 -13.89
CA PHE A 154 2.33 9.05 -15.11
C PHE A 154 3.11 8.71 -16.38
N TYR A 155 4.38 9.11 -16.48
CA TYR A 155 5.25 8.68 -17.57
C TYR A 155 5.41 7.16 -17.60
N THR A 156 5.63 6.54 -16.46
CA THR A 156 5.75 5.06 -16.35
C THR A 156 4.47 4.37 -16.81
N VAL A 157 3.33 4.81 -16.28
CA VAL A 157 2.02 4.22 -16.66
C VAL A 157 1.73 4.46 -18.14
N SER A 158 2.19 5.55 -18.74
CA SER A 158 1.99 5.85 -20.18
C SER A 158 2.61 4.80 -21.10
N LYS A 159 3.69 4.13 -20.66
CA LYS A 159 4.35 3.03 -21.40
C LYS A 159 3.57 1.72 -21.40
N GLY A 160 2.48 1.63 -20.63
CA GLY A 160 1.64 0.44 -20.51
C GLY A 160 2.13 -0.57 -19.48
N VAL A 161 1.39 -1.69 -19.40
CA VAL A 161 1.62 -2.69 -18.36
C VAL A 161 2.99 -3.34 -18.49
N LYS A 162 3.34 -3.87 -19.66
CA LYS A 162 4.59 -4.62 -19.87
C LYS A 162 5.83 -3.73 -19.90
N ASN A 163 5.80 -2.67 -20.70
CA ASN A 163 6.98 -1.82 -20.95
C ASN A 163 7.15 -0.69 -19.91
N GLY A 164 6.12 -0.41 -19.12
CA GLY A 164 6.12 0.57 -18.04
C GLY A 164 6.12 -0.10 -16.68
N ILE A 165 4.96 -0.59 -16.25
CA ILE A 165 4.72 -1.08 -14.89
C ILE A 165 5.58 -2.31 -14.57
N GLU A 166 5.57 -3.35 -15.44
CA GLU A 166 6.35 -4.56 -15.23
C GLU A 166 7.86 -4.24 -15.21
N LYS A 167 8.35 -3.51 -16.22
CA LYS A 167 9.76 -3.17 -16.32
C LYS A 167 10.25 -2.37 -15.11
N LEU A 168 9.46 -1.42 -14.62
CA LEU A 168 9.78 -0.63 -13.45
C LEU A 168 9.86 -1.52 -12.19
N ASN A 169 8.88 -2.40 -11.97
CA ASN A 169 8.84 -3.28 -10.80
C ASN A 169 9.96 -4.32 -10.80
N VAL A 170 10.30 -4.89 -11.97
CA VAL A 170 11.40 -5.85 -12.11
C VAL A 170 12.75 -5.25 -11.70
N TRP A 171 12.91 -3.93 -11.83
CA TRP A 171 14.11 -3.23 -11.42
C TRP A 171 14.01 -2.68 -9.98
N MET A 172 12.93 -1.96 -9.65
CA MET A 172 12.81 -1.29 -8.35
C MET A 172 12.62 -2.25 -7.18
N MET A 173 11.87 -3.35 -7.34
CA MET A 173 11.63 -4.28 -6.23
C MET A 173 12.89 -5.00 -5.74
N PRO A 174 13.74 -5.57 -6.62
CA PRO A 174 15.03 -6.10 -6.18
C PRO A 174 15.95 -5.02 -5.61
N ALA A 175 15.99 -3.82 -6.19
CA ALA A 175 16.81 -2.73 -5.69
C ALA A 175 16.38 -2.30 -4.27
N LEU A 176 15.07 -2.17 -4.02
CA LEU A 176 14.50 -1.94 -2.69
C LEU A 176 14.98 -3.01 -1.69
N PHE A 177 14.85 -4.28 -2.06
CA PHE A 177 15.24 -5.39 -1.20
C PHE A 177 16.75 -5.36 -0.88
N ILE A 178 17.60 -5.10 -1.88
CA ILE A 178 19.06 -4.99 -1.70
C ILE A 178 19.40 -3.83 -0.76
N LEU A 179 18.78 -2.65 -0.95
CA LEU A 179 19.00 -1.50 -0.06
C LEU A 179 18.63 -1.83 1.39
N LEU A 180 17.48 -2.47 1.61
CA LEU A 180 17.05 -2.88 2.95
C LEU A 180 17.99 -3.91 3.58
N VAL A 181 18.47 -4.88 2.81
CA VAL A 181 19.43 -5.88 3.30
C VAL A 181 20.76 -5.23 3.66
N LEU A 182 21.28 -4.31 2.86
CA LEU A 182 22.50 -3.57 3.17
C LEU A 182 22.36 -2.74 4.45
N MET A 183 21.21 -2.07 4.60
CA MET A 183 20.90 -1.32 5.84
C MET A 183 20.78 -2.25 7.05
N LEU A 184 20.16 -3.42 6.89
CA LEU A 184 20.05 -4.42 7.95
C LEU A 184 21.43 -4.93 8.38
N ILE A 185 22.33 -5.25 7.43
CA ILE A 185 23.72 -5.68 7.73
C ILE A 185 24.42 -4.61 8.59
N TYR A 186 24.24 -3.32 8.28
CA TYR A 186 24.78 -2.26 9.11
C TYR A 186 24.07 -2.17 10.46
N ALA A 187 22.74 -2.30 10.50
CA ALA A 187 21.95 -2.29 11.73
C ALA A 187 22.39 -3.41 12.71
N MET A 188 22.75 -4.59 12.18
CA MET A 188 23.25 -5.73 12.98
C MET A 188 24.55 -5.41 13.76
N THR A 189 25.27 -4.37 13.39
CA THR A 189 26.48 -3.91 14.12
C THR A 189 26.19 -2.97 15.28
N LYS A 190 24.90 -2.65 15.54
CA LYS A 190 24.46 -1.70 16.56
C LYS A 190 23.96 -2.40 17.82
N ASP A 191 24.18 -1.78 18.99
CA ASP A 191 23.72 -2.33 20.27
C ASP A 191 22.19 -2.43 20.35
N GLY A 192 21.48 -1.48 19.72
CA GLY A 192 20.02 -1.49 19.61
C GLY A 192 19.43 -2.65 18.80
N PHE A 193 20.26 -3.43 18.06
CA PHE A 193 19.75 -4.49 17.18
C PHE A 193 19.06 -5.62 17.95
N MET A 194 19.67 -6.12 19.03
CA MET A 194 19.05 -7.20 19.82
C MET A 194 17.77 -6.74 20.51
N MET A 195 17.68 -5.48 20.92
CA MET A 195 16.45 -4.89 21.46
C MET A 195 15.35 -4.85 20.37
N ALA A 196 15.71 -4.51 19.13
CA ALA A 196 14.77 -4.53 18.01
C ALA A 196 14.30 -5.96 17.68
N VAL A 197 15.19 -6.96 17.72
CA VAL A 197 14.83 -8.37 17.54
C VAL A 197 13.87 -8.82 18.64
N GLU A 198 14.17 -8.54 19.89
CA GLU A 198 13.30 -8.88 21.02
C GLU A 198 11.93 -8.21 20.87
N PHE A 199 11.88 -6.91 20.57
CA PHE A 199 10.67 -6.14 20.39
C PHE A 199 9.78 -6.68 19.25
N LEU A 200 10.38 -7.14 18.15
CA LEU A 200 9.64 -7.60 16.96
C LEU A 200 9.29 -9.09 16.99
N PHE A 201 9.98 -9.93 17.79
CA PHE A 201 9.81 -11.38 17.73
C PHE A 201 9.45 -12.05 19.05
N VAL A 202 9.56 -11.35 20.20
CA VAL A 202 9.12 -11.89 21.49
C VAL A 202 7.74 -11.31 21.84
N PRO A 203 6.65 -12.12 21.77
CA PRO A 203 5.30 -11.61 21.92
C PRO A 203 4.97 -11.16 23.34
N ASP A 204 4.50 -9.92 23.48
CA ASP A 204 3.91 -9.38 24.71
C ASP A 204 2.41 -9.14 24.49
N PHE A 205 1.61 -10.12 24.82
CA PHE A 205 0.15 -10.06 24.63
C PHE A 205 -0.56 -9.11 25.61
N SER A 206 0.12 -8.63 26.66
CA SER A 206 -0.47 -7.69 27.62
C SER A 206 -0.85 -6.34 27.00
N LYS A 207 -0.23 -6.00 25.87
CA LYS A 207 -0.41 -4.73 25.13
C LYS A 207 -1.47 -4.79 24.04
N ILE A 208 -2.04 -5.97 23.76
CA ILE A 208 -3.07 -6.09 22.72
C ILE A 208 -4.41 -5.56 23.23
N SER A 209 -5.00 -4.67 22.47
CA SER A 209 -6.34 -4.12 22.64
C SER A 209 -7.25 -4.46 21.45
N THR A 210 -8.55 -4.28 21.59
CA THR A 210 -9.50 -4.42 20.49
C THR A 210 -9.16 -3.47 19.34
N SER A 211 -8.63 -2.26 19.62
CA SER A 211 -8.22 -1.32 18.60
C SER A 211 -7.07 -1.86 17.75
N ASN A 212 -6.13 -2.60 18.34
CA ASN A 212 -5.01 -3.18 17.59
C ASN A 212 -5.46 -4.23 16.56
N VAL A 213 -6.53 -4.99 16.87
CA VAL A 213 -7.13 -5.93 15.89
C VAL A 213 -7.65 -5.18 14.66
N LEU A 214 -8.31 -4.04 14.89
CA LEU A 214 -8.88 -3.23 13.83
C LEU A 214 -7.79 -2.55 12.98
N GLU A 215 -6.75 -2.04 13.64
CA GLU A 215 -5.60 -1.43 12.99
C GLU A 215 -4.79 -2.46 12.18
N ALA A 216 -4.59 -3.66 12.72
CA ALA A 216 -3.90 -4.74 12.02
C ALA A 216 -4.67 -5.23 10.77
N LEU A 217 -6.00 -5.33 10.84
CA LEU A 217 -6.80 -5.68 9.67
C LEU A 217 -6.82 -4.54 8.63
N GLY A 218 -6.95 -3.28 9.07
CA GLY A 218 -6.83 -2.12 8.19
C GLY A 218 -5.46 -2.06 7.49
N LEU A 219 -4.39 -2.35 8.23
CA LEU A 219 -3.04 -2.45 7.68
C LEU A 219 -2.93 -3.59 6.66
N ALA A 220 -3.53 -4.76 6.91
CA ALA A 220 -3.54 -5.89 5.97
C ALA A 220 -4.23 -5.53 4.65
N PHE A 221 -5.37 -4.81 4.70
CA PHE A 221 -6.06 -4.31 3.52
C PHE A 221 -5.21 -3.31 2.73
N PHE A 222 -4.64 -2.35 3.43
CA PHE A 222 -3.82 -1.31 2.82
C PHE A 222 -2.55 -1.88 2.20
N SER A 223 -1.83 -2.74 2.94
CA SER A 223 -0.56 -3.33 2.48
C SER A 223 -0.73 -4.32 1.33
N LEU A 224 -1.90 -4.93 1.15
CA LEU A 224 -2.19 -5.83 0.03
C LEU A 224 -2.93 -5.15 -1.13
N SER A 225 -3.19 -3.84 -1.04
CA SER A 225 -3.95 -3.05 -2.03
C SER A 225 -5.33 -3.64 -2.36
N LEU A 226 -6.04 -4.16 -1.34
CA LEU A 226 -7.36 -4.78 -1.48
C LEU A 226 -8.48 -3.75 -1.58
N GLY A 227 -9.55 -4.10 -2.27
CA GLY A 227 -10.79 -3.32 -2.33
C GLY A 227 -10.79 -2.15 -3.31
N VAL A 228 -9.69 -1.91 -4.02
CA VAL A 228 -9.54 -0.80 -4.97
C VAL A 228 -9.35 -1.24 -6.43
N GLY A 229 -9.68 -2.48 -6.73
CA GLY A 229 -9.67 -3.02 -8.09
C GLY A 229 -8.29 -3.29 -8.70
N THR A 230 -7.20 -3.04 -7.97
CA THR A 230 -5.83 -3.26 -8.48
C THR A 230 -5.56 -4.73 -8.74
N ILE A 231 -5.93 -5.61 -7.81
CA ILE A 231 -5.75 -7.06 -7.95
C ILE A 231 -6.62 -7.60 -9.09
N ILE A 232 -7.87 -7.15 -9.20
CA ILE A 232 -8.77 -7.49 -10.31
C ILE A 232 -8.13 -7.10 -11.65
N THR A 233 -7.61 -5.88 -11.76
CA THR A 233 -6.99 -5.36 -12.99
C THR A 233 -5.75 -6.15 -13.39
N TYR A 234 -4.85 -6.44 -12.45
CA TYR A 234 -3.61 -7.15 -12.74
C TYR A 234 -3.88 -8.62 -13.07
N SER A 235 -4.83 -9.25 -12.35
CA SER A 235 -5.21 -10.64 -12.63
C SER A 235 -5.92 -10.84 -13.97
N ALA A 236 -6.57 -9.80 -14.50
CA ALA A 236 -7.12 -9.81 -15.87
C ALA A 236 -6.03 -10.00 -16.96
N SER A 237 -4.79 -9.63 -16.66
CA SER A 237 -3.63 -9.77 -17.56
C SER A 237 -2.69 -10.92 -17.15
N LEU A 238 -3.16 -11.85 -16.32
CA LEU A 238 -2.38 -12.96 -15.78
C LEU A 238 -2.06 -13.99 -16.86
N PRO A 239 -0.81 -14.52 -16.92
CA PRO A 239 -0.45 -15.59 -17.85
C PRO A 239 -1.29 -16.83 -17.65
N GLU A 240 -1.47 -17.60 -18.73
CA GLU A 240 -2.09 -18.92 -18.65
C GLU A 240 -1.27 -19.86 -17.77
N ARG A 241 -1.93 -20.84 -17.12
CA ARG A 241 -1.32 -21.84 -16.24
C ARG A 241 -0.55 -21.24 -15.03
N THR A 242 -0.91 -20.03 -14.57
CA THR A 242 -0.34 -19.48 -13.34
C THR A 242 -0.97 -20.18 -12.13
N ASN A 243 -0.13 -20.65 -11.19
CA ASN A 243 -0.60 -21.14 -9.90
C ASN A 243 -0.96 -19.95 -9.00
N PHE A 244 -2.26 -19.70 -8.83
CA PHE A 244 -2.79 -18.56 -8.08
C PHE A 244 -2.39 -18.62 -6.60
N ILE A 245 -2.45 -19.80 -6.00
CA ILE A 245 -2.17 -19.98 -4.58
C ILE A 245 -0.71 -19.66 -4.28
N THR A 246 0.21 -20.29 -5.02
CA THR A 246 1.64 -20.03 -4.83
C THR A 246 2.01 -18.59 -5.16
N SER A 247 1.41 -17.99 -6.20
CA SER A 247 1.67 -16.60 -6.53
C SER A 247 1.21 -15.65 -5.42
N THR A 248 0.00 -15.87 -4.89
CA THR A 248 -0.54 -15.05 -3.79
C THR A 248 0.28 -15.21 -2.51
N LEU A 249 0.65 -16.45 -2.15
CA LEU A 249 1.51 -16.70 -0.98
C LEU A 249 2.89 -16.04 -1.13
N ASN A 250 3.49 -16.08 -2.31
CA ASN A 250 4.76 -15.40 -2.57
C ASN A 250 4.63 -13.89 -2.44
N ILE A 251 3.54 -13.30 -2.93
CA ILE A 251 3.28 -11.86 -2.81
C ILE A 251 3.11 -11.46 -1.34
N ILE A 252 2.31 -12.22 -0.58
CA ILE A 252 2.13 -11.98 0.85
C ILE A 252 3.44 -12.15 1.60
N PHE A 253 4.21 -13.20 1.29
CA PHE A 253 5.52 -13.43 1.91
C PHE A 253 6.48 -12.27 1.66
N ILE A 254 6.59 -11.79 0.42
CA ILE A 254 7.42 -10.62 0.07
C ILE A 254 6.95 -9.39 0.84
N ASN A 255 5.63 -9.17 0.91
CA ASN A 255 5.04 -8.07 1.64
C ASN A 255 5.38 -8.10 3.14
N LEU A 256 5.20 -9.24 3.79
CA LEU A 256 5.53 -9.44 5.21
C LEU A 256 7.04 -9.33 5.46
N LEU A 257 7.86 -9.95 4.61
CA LEU A 257 9.32 -9.92 4.72
C LEU A 257 9.86 -8.49 4.66
N ILE A 258 9.41 -7.69 3.70
CA ILE A 258 9.85 -6.30 3.57
C ILE A 258 9.38 -5.47 4.76
N GLY A 259 8.15 -5.67 5.26
CA GLY A 259 7.69 -5.03 6.49
C GLY A 259 8.56 -5.35 7.71
N LEU A 260 8.91 -6.62 7.90
CA LEU A 260 9.79 -7.06 8.99
C LEU A 260 11.23 -6.53 8.84
N LEU A 261 11.80 -6.55 7.63
CA LEU A 261 13.13 -5.97 7.36
C LEU A 261 13.13 -4.46 7.67
N MET A 262 12.10 -3.76 7.23
CA MET A 262 11.91 -2.34 7.53
C MET A 262 11.79 -2.11 9.04
N GLY A 263 10.99 -2.91 9.74
CA GLY A 263 10.86 -2.86 11.20
C GLY A 263 12.19 -3.07 11.92
N LEU A 264 12.97 -4.09 11.53
CA LEU A 264 14.29 -4.34 12.11
C LEU A 264 15.23 -3.12 11.96
N VAL A 265 15.30 -2.56 10.74
CA VAL A 265 16.14 -1.38 10.50
C VAL A 265 15.66 -0.20 11.33
N VAL A 266 14.38 0.11 11.31
CA VAL A 266 13.79 1.28 11.99
C VAL A 266 13.97 1.17 13.51
N PHE A 267 13.56 0.05 14.11
CA PHE A 267 13.61 -0.11 15.56
C PHE A 267 15.03 -0.28 16.09
N THR A 268 15.97 -0.83 15.30
CA THR A 268 17.38 -0.82 15.69
C THR A 268 17.88 0.59 15.95
N PHE A 269 17.65 1.53 15.04
CA PHE A 269 18.09 2.90 15.24
C PHE A 269 17.32 3.61 16.35
N ILE A 270 16.03 3.35 16.52
CA ILE A 270 15.22 3.91 17.61
C ILE A 270 15.82 3.51 18.97
N PHE A 271 16.10 2.22 19.17
CA PHE A 271 16.65 1.73 20.44
C PHE A 271 18.12 2.07 20.63
N GLU A 272 18.95 2.10 19.56
CA GLU A 272 20.33 2.55 19.61
C GLU A 272 20.48 3.93 20.25
N PHE A 273 19.54 4.82 20.02
CA PHE A 273 19.57 6.19 20.53
C PHE A 273 18.63 6.41 21.74
N GLY A 274 18.05 5.34 22.29
CA GLY A 274 17.23 5.38 23.49
C GLY A 274 15.87 6.04 23.32
N PHE A 275 15.32 6.05 22.10
CA PHE A 275 13.98 6.58 21.86
C PHE A 275 12.90 5.56 22.23
N ASP A 276 11.73 6.08 22.60
CA ASP A 276 10.56 5.26 22.97
C ASP A 276 9.72 4.97 21.73
N ALA A 277 9.75 3.72 21.26
CA ALA A 277 9.01 3.29 20.08
C ALA A 277 7.50 3.55 20.19
N SER A 278 6.92 3.57 21.41
CA SER A 278 5.48 3.77 21.63
C SER A 278 5.02 5.21 21.41
N LYS A 279 5.92 6.17 21.52
CA LYS A 279 5.63 7.60 21.34
C LYS A 279 5.77 8.07 19.90
N GLU A 280 6.32 7.21 19.04
CA GLU A 280 6.51 7.51 17.64
C GLU A 280 5.19 7.48 16.88
N GLY A 281 4.94 8.51 16.09
CA GLY A 281 3.72 8.67 15.30
C GLY A 281 4.04 8.79 13.82
N PRO A 282 3.18 9.50 13.04
CA PRO A 282 3.42 9.77 11.62
C PRO A 282 4.77 10.46 11.34
N GLY A 283 5.35 11.16 12.34
CA GLY A 283 6.69 11.76 12.25
C GLY A 283 7.86 10.79 12.31
N LEU A 284 7.63 9.50 12.59
CA LEU A 284 8.67 8.49 12.77
C LEU A 284 9.79 8.56 11.72
N ILE A 285 9.45 8.57 10.46
CA ILE A 285 10.45 8.57 9.38
C ILE A 285 11.02 9.95 9.05
N PHE A 286 10.24 11.01 9.22
CA PHE A 286 10.64 12.37 8.85
C PHE A 286 11.29 13.16 10.01
N VAL A 287 10.97 12.81 11.23
CA VAL A 287 11.49 13.47 12.42
C VAL A 287 12.53 12.58 13.10
N SER A 288 12.12 11.44 13.66
CA SER A 288 12.99 10.60 14.48
C SER A 288 14.12 9.98 13.68
N LEU A 289 13.82 9.23 12.61
CA LEU A 289 14.86 8.57 11.80
C LEU A 289 15.75 9.57 11.06
N ALA A 290 15.19 10.68 10.55
CA ALA A 290 16.00 11.72 9.92
C ALA A 290 17.02 12.32 10.90
N THR A 291 16.60 12.61 12.14
CA THR A 291 17.50 13.07 13.21
C THR A 291 18.56 12.03 13.56
N LEU A 292 18.19 10.75 13.63
CA LEU A 292 19.13 9.67 13.92
C LEU A 292 20.20 9.52 12.83
N PHE A 293 19.83 9.60 11.59
CA PHE A 293 20.79 9.59 10.48
C PHE A 293 21.74 10.79 10.54
N GLN A 294 21.25 11.98 10.89
CA GLN A 294 22.13 13.15 11.07
C GLN A 294 23.16 12.94 12.18
N LYS A 295 22.78 12.32 13.31
CA LYS A 295 23.69 12.01 14.42
C LYS A 295 24.79 11.03 14.07
N LEU A 296 24.60 10.16 13.07
CA LEU A 296 25.59 9.22 12.56
C LEU A 296 26.64 9.87 11.64
N GLY A 297 26.53 11.16 11.33
CA GLY A 297 27.46 11.90 10.47
C GLY A 297 27.49 11.36 9.04
N ALA A 298 28.67 11.26 8.43
CA ALA A 298 28.80 10.88 7.02
C ALA A 298 28.18 9.51 6.68
N ILE A 299 28.29 8.51 7.56
CA ILE A 299 27.65 7.20 7.39
C ILE A 299 26.13 7.36 7.43
N GLY A 300 25.63 8.20 8.32
CA GLY A 300 24.21 8.47 8.44
C GLY A 300 23.62 9.14 7.20
N HIS A 301 24.37 9.99 6.51
CA HIS A 301 23.93 10.58 5.23
C HIS A 301 23.75 9.50 4.16
N ILE A 302 24.65 8.53 4.08
CA ILE A 302 24.56 7.40 3.13
C ILE A 302 23.36 6.50 3.50
N LEU A 303 23.21 6.17 4.78
CA LEU A 303 22.10 5.33 5.26
C LEU A 303 20.76 6.02 5.08
N GLY A 304 20.66 7.30 5.41
CA GLY A 304 19.45 8.08 5.19
C GLY A 304 19.10 8.18 3.72
N ALA A 305 20.07 8.41 2.84
CA ALA A 305 19.87 8.40 1.39
C ALA A 305 19.34 7.03 0.93
N ALA A 306 19.97 5.93 1.35
CA ALA A 306 19.53 4.56 1.03
C ALA A 306 18.12 4.30 1.55
N PHE A 307 17.81 4.74 2.77
CA PHE A 307 16.48 4.61 3.38
C PHE A 307 15.42 5.36 2.58
N PHE A 308 15.58 6.65 2.37
CA PHE A 308 14.59 7.46 1.65
C PHE A 308 14.46 7.04 0.17
N ILE A 309 15.54 6.64 -0.50
CA ILE A 309 15.49 6.08 -1.87
C ILE A 309 14.68 4.76 -1.87
N SER A 310 14.87 3.89 -0.86
CA SER A 310 14.08 2.66 -0.75
C SER A 310 12.59 2.95 -0.60
N LEU A 311 12.23 3.98 0.20
CA LEU A 311 10.85 4.45 0.34
C LEU A 311 10.28 5.03 -0.97
N ILE A 312 11.09 5.76 -1.75
CA ILE A 312 10.67 6.26 -3.08
C ILE A 312 10.37 5.08 -4.00
N PHE A 313 11.21 4.04 -4.01
CA PHE A 313 10.95 2.84 -4.83
C PHE A 313 9.66 2.13 -4.42
N ALA A 314 9.46 1.89 -3.12
CA ALA A 314 8.23 1.32 -2.60
C ALA A 314 7.00 2.19 -2.94
N GLY A 315 7.12 3.51 -2.81
CA GLY A 315 6.05 4.45 -3.12
C GLY A 315 5.69 4.48 -4.61
N ILE A 316 6.67 4.59 -5.51
CA ILE A 316 6.42 4.67 -6.95
C ILE A 316 5.85 3.36 -7.49
N THR A 317 6.35 2.19 -7.06
CA THR A 317 5.84 0.88 -7.51
C THR A 317 4.37 0.69 -7.12
N SER A 318 3.98 1.16 -5.95
CA SER A 318 2.58 1.15 -5.50
C SER A 318 1.74 2.19 -6.26
N ALA A 319 2.21 3.44 -6.42
CA ALA A 319 1.48 4.50 -7.10
C ALA A 319 1.13 4.17 -8.56
N VAL A 320 2.05 3.58 -9.32
CA VAL A 320 1.79 3.20 -10.73
C VAL A 320 0.70 2.13 -10.85
N SER A 321 0.56 1.26 -9.85
CA SER A 321 -0.45 0.20 -9.84
C SER A 321 -1.88 0.74 -9.62
N MET A 322 -2.01 1.81 -8.85
CA MET A 322 -3.30 2.41 -8.48
C MET A 322 -3.97 3.18 -9.65
N ILE A 323 -3.21 3.59 -10.66
CA ILE A 323 -3.74 4.30 -11.83
C ILE A 323 -4.36 3.33 -12.85
N GLU A 324 -3.82 2.13 -12.95
CA GLU A 324 -4.16 1.18 -14.01
C GLU A 324 -5.63 0.72 -14.01
N PRO A 325 -6.31 0.46 -12.87
CA PRO A 325 -7.71 0.05 -12.86
C PRO A 325 -8.62 1.05 -13.58
N PHE A 326 -8.45 2.34 -13.29
CA PHE A 326 -9.26 3.38 -13.89
C PHE A 326 -8.89 3.63 -15.36
N ALA A 327 -7.60 3.57 -15.69
CA ALA A 327 -7.14 3.68 -17.08
C ALA A 327 -7.69 2.54 -17.93
N PHE A 328 -7.69 1.31 -17.42
CA PHE A 328 -8.22 0.14 -18.10
C PHE A 328 -9.74 0.25 -18.34
N TYR A 329 -10.48 0.76 -17.34
CA TYR A 329 -11.91 1.02 -17.47
C TYR A 329 -12.21 2.06 -18.55
N LEU A 330 -11.52 3.21 -18.55
CA LEU A 330 -11.74 4.26 -19.55
C LEU A 330 -11.43 3.78 -20.98
N ILE A 331 -10.39 2.98 -21.14
CA ILE A 331 -10.02 2.39 -22.44
C ILE A 331 -11.09 1.40 -22.90
N ASN A 332 -11.54 0.49 -22.03
CA ASN A 332 -12.47 -0.56 -22.40
C ASN A 332 -13.92 -0.06 -22.61
N SER A 333 -14.40 0.81 -21.70
CA SER A 333 -15.80 1.23 -21.72
C SER A 333 -16.07 2.42 -22.65
N PHE A 334 -15.07 3.29 -22.85
CA PHE A 334 -15.24 4.50 -23.66
C PHE A 334 -14.37 4.52 -24.92
N GLY A 335 -13.60 3.46 -25.20
CA GLY A 335 -12.73 3.40 -26.37
C GLY A 335 -11.63 4.47 -26.37
N MET A 336 -11.29 5.03 -25.22
CA MET A 336 -10.27 6.08 -25.11
C MET A 336 -8.89 5.53 -25.43
N SER A 337 -8.06 6.31 -26.13
CA SER A 337 -6.63 6.01 -26.20
C SER A 337 -6.01 6.12 -24.80
N ARG A 338 -4.99 5.30 -24.51
CA ARG A 338 -4.27 5.33 -23.22
C ARG A 338 -3.82 6.74 -22.83
N LYS A 339 -3.33 7.51 -23.83
CA LYS A 339 -2.90 8.90 -23.61
C LYS A 339 -4.06 9.78 -23.11
N LYS A 340 -5.24 9.71 -23.75
CA LYS A 340 -6.42 10.49 -23.33
C LYS A 340 -6.92 10.08 -21.95
N ALA A 341 -6.97 8.78 -21.68
CA ALA A 341 -7.37 8.28 -20.36
C ALA A 341 -6.41 8.79 -19.25
N LEU A 342 -5.09 8.73 -19.48
CA LEU A 342 -4.12 9.19 -18.50
C LEU A 342 -4.10 10.72 -18.33
N ILE A 343 -4.40 11.49 -19.36
CA ILE A 343 -4.56 12.95 -19.22
C ILE A 343 -5.75 13.25 -18.32
N LEU A 344 -6.89 12.60 -18.54
CA LEU A 344 -8.08 12.81 -17.69
C LEU A 344 -7.81 12.43 -16.23
N ILE A 345 -7.24 11.24 -15.99
CA ILE A 345 -6.86 10.79 -14.64
C ILE A 345 -5.83 11.76 -14.03
N GLY A 346 -4.84 12.17 -14.84
CA GLY A 346 -3.79 13.08 -14.40
C GLY A 346 -4.32 14.43 -13.95
N ILE A 347 -5.28 15.01 -14.65
CA ILE A 347 -5.94 16.25 -14.23
C ILE A 347 -6.60 16.06 -12.85
N ILE A 348 -7.34 14.97 -12.66
CA ILE A 348 -8.02 14.69 -11.38
C ILE A 348 -7.00 14.52 -10.25
N VAL A 349 -6.02 13.64 -10.42
CA VAL A 349 -4.98 13.34 -9.42
C VAL A 349 -4.15 14.58 -9.09
N TYR A 350 -3.74 15.33 -10.11
CA TYR A 350 -2.93 16.53 -9.92
C TYR A 350 -3.71 17.63 -9.17
N THR A 351 -4.97 17.86 -9.57
CA THR A 351 -5.83 18.85 -8.89
C THR A 351 -6.06 18.47 -7.43
N LEU A 352 -6.40 17.20 -7.14
CA LEU A 352 -6.60 16.74 -5.77
C LEU A 352 -5.29 16.82 -4.96
N GLY A 353 -4.14 16.50 -5.55
CA GLY A 353 -2.84 16.65 -4.90
C GLY A 353 -2.50 18.11 -4.56
N ILE A 354 -2.77 19.03 -5.47
CA ILE A 354 -2.61 20.48 -5.18
C ILE A 354 -3.58 20.93 -4.09
N LEU A 355 -4.83 20.46 -4.09
CA LEU A 355 -5.78 20.77 -3.03
C LEU A 355 -5.33 20.20 -1.67
N CYS A 356 -4.67 19.03 -1.63
CA CYS A 356 -4.05 18.53 -0.41
C CYS A 356 -2.98 19.50 0.11
N ILE A 357 -2.10 20.01 -0.74
CA ILE A 357 -1.08 21.00 -0.35
C ILE A 357 -1.77 22.25 0.16
N LEU A 358 -2.65 22.87 -0.62
CA LEU A 358 -3.30 24.14 -0.28
C LEU A 358 -4.13 24.07 1.01
N SER A 359 -4.79 22.93 1.27
CA SER A 359 -5.60 22.78 2.49
C SER A 359 -4.78 22.67 3.78
N SER A 360 -3.47 22.35 3.65
CA SER A 360 -2.55 22.18 4.78
C SER A 360 -1.67 23.40 5.03
N LEU A 361 -1.57 24.34 4.09
CA LEU A 361 -0.78 25.55 4.23
C LEU A 361 -1.47 26.59 5.12
N ASP A 362 -0.76 27.19 6.07
CA ASP A 362 -1.28 28.21 6.99
C ASP A 362 -1.91 29.43 6.26
N SER A 363 -1.35 29.78 5.09
CA SER A 363 -1.80 30.93 4.28
C SER A 363 -3.12 30.68 3.53
N THR A 364 -3.45 29.41 3.24
CA THR A 364 -4.60 29.02 2.41
C THR A 364 -5.43 27.92 3.07
N ALA A 365 -5.15 27.57 4.33
CA ALA A 365 -5.78 26.47 5.05
C ALA A 365 -7.30 26.53 4.99
N PHE A 366 -7.91 25.45 4.53
CA PHE A 366 -9.34 25.25 4.56
C PHE A 366 -9.66 23.80 4.94
N LYS A 367 -10.83 23.60 5.52
CA LYS A 367 -11.29 22.29 5.95
C LYS A 367 -12.64 21.96 5.31
N ILE A 368 -12.80 20.71 4.91
CA ILE A 368 -14.04 20.14 4.41
C ILE A 368 -14.52 19.14 5.47
N PHE A 369 -15.70 19.35 6.04
CA PHE A 369 -16.20 18.56 7.18
C PHE A 369 -15.23 18.51 8.39
N GLY A 370 -14.46 19.58 8.61
CA GLY A 370 -13.48 19.67 9.69
C GLY A 370 -12.13 18.99 9.42
N LEU A 371 -11.95 18.36 8.25
CA LEU A 371 -10.72 17.66 7.83
C LEU A 371 -9.97 18.45 6.76
N SER A 372 -8.64 18.34 6.73
CA SER A 372 -7.86 18.75 5.56
C SER A 372 -8.26 17.89 4.35
N VAL A 373 -7.96 18.33 3.12
CA VAL A 373 -8.24 17.52 1.93
C VAL A 373 -7.46 16.21 1.99
N PHE A 374 -6.21 16.24 2.47
CA PHE A 374 -5.41 15.03 2.69
C PHE A 374 -6.12 14.02 3.60
N ASP A 375 -6.54 14.45 4.80
CA ASP A 375 -7.21 13.57 5.77
C ASP A 375 -8.56 13.08 5.26
N LEU A 376 -9.27 13.91 4.50
CA LEU A 376 -10.55 13.53 3.87
C LEU A 376 -10.33 12.42 2.83
N LEU A 377 -9.35 12.57 1.94
CA LEU A 377 -9.05 11.56 0.93
C LEU A 377 -8.55 10.25 1.55
N ASP A 378 -7.68 10.32 2.57
CA ASP A 378 -7.22 9.12 3.30
C ASP A 378 -8.41 8.45 4.02
N THR A 379 -9.26 9.20 4.73
CA THR A 379 -10.43 8.64 5.42
C THR A 379 -11.41 7.99 4.45
N LEU A 380 -11.77 8.65 3.35
CA LEU A 380 -12.68 8.10 2.36
C LEU A 380 -12.12 6.83 1.71
N SER A 381 -10.87 6.84 1.34
CA SER A 381 -10.26 5.70 0.65
C SER A 381 -9.99 4.53 1.61
N SER A 382 -9.28 4.77 2.73
CA SER A 382 -8.78 3.69 3.57
C SER A 382 -9.82 3.16 4.57
N LYS A 383 -10.74 4.01 5.06
CA LYS A 383 -11.75 3.60 6.06
C LYS A 383 -13.10 3.23 5.46
N ILE A 384 -13.41 3.66 4.22
CA ILE A 384 -14.70 3.42 3.59
C ILE A 384 -14.56 2.58 2.32
N ILE A 385 -13.86 3.11 1.28
CA ILE A 385 -13.89 2.51 -0.06
C ILE A 385 -13.15 1.18 -0.09
N MET A 386 -11.96 1.08 0.49
CA MET A 386 -11.19 -0.17 0.51
C MET A 386 -11.91 -1.30 1.25
N PRO A 387 -12.41 -1.10 2.49
CA PRO A 387 -13.19 -2.14 3.17
C PRO A 387 -14.46 -2.52 2.39
N LEU A 388 -15.20 -1.53 1.87
CA LEU A 388 -16.39 -1.76 1.06
C LEU A 388 -16.07 -2.61 -0.18
N GLY A 389 -15.00 -2.29 -0.90
CA GLY A 389 -14.54 -3.05 -2.06
C GLY A 389 -14.22 -4.50 -1.72
N GLY A 390 -13.52 -4.73 -0.60
CA GLY A 390 -13.22 -6.08 -0.12
C GLY A 390 -14.47 -6.87 0.26
N ILE A 391 -15.45 -6.25 0.93
CA ILE A 391 -16.75 -6.86 1.24
C ILE A 391 -17.48 -7.22 -0.05
N LEU A 392 -17.57 -6.29 -1.00
CA LEU A 392 -18.26 -6.51 -2.27
C LEU A 392 -17.61 -7.63 -3.08
N ALA A 393 -16.28 -7.71 -3.12
CA ALA A 393 -15.56 -8.81 -3.77
C ALA A 393 -15.83 -10.15 -3.09
N ALA A 394 -15.79 -10.20 -1.75
CA ALA A 394 -16.06 -11.43 -1.00
C ALA A 394 -17.50 -11.90 -1.16
N VAL A 395 -18.48 -11.00 -1.08
CA VAL A 395 -19.90 -11.31 -1.29
C VAL A 395 -20.14 -11.77 -2.73
N PHE A 396 -19.58 -11.07 -3.72
CA PHE A 396 -19.75 -11.41 -5.12
C PHE A 396 -19.20 -12.81 -5.45
N VAL A 397 -17.98 -13.11 -5.02
CA VAL A 397 -17.36 -14.42 -5.27
C VAL A 397 -18.02 -15.52 -4.43
N GLY A 398 -18.36 -15.22 -3.18
CA GLY A 398 -18.95 -16.22 -2.27
C GLY A 398 -20.41 -16.57 -2.55
N PHE A 399 -21.22 -15.64 -3.11
CA PHE A 399 -22.66 -15.82 -3.23
C PHE A 399 -23.20 -15.68 -4.66
N VAL A 400 -22.48 -14.98 -5.56
CA VAL A 400 -22.96 -14.69 -6.92
C VAL A 400 -22.26 -15.57 -7.96
N ILE A 401 -20.94 -15.79 -7.84
CA ILE A 401 -20.21 -16.70 -8.71
C ILE A 401 -20.56 -18.15 -8.31
N LYS A 402 -20.81 -19.00 -9.30
CA LYS A 402 -21.07 -20.42 -9.06
C LYS A 402 -19.86 -21.11 -8.47
N LYS A 403 -20.07 -21.92 -7.41
CA LYS A 403 -19.02 -22.67 -6.72
C LYS A 403 -18.21 -23.55 -7.67
N GLU A 404 -18.89 -24.18 -8.66
CA GLU A 404 -18.28 -25.04 -9.66
C GLU A 404 -17.24 -24.28 -10.51
N ALA A 405 -17.53 -23.04 -10.86
CA ALA A 405 -16.58 -22.21 -11.62
C ALA A 405 -15.30 -21.92 -10.81
N LEU A 406 -15.45 -21.71 -9.51
CA LEU A 406 -14.32 -21.53 -8.60
C LEU A 406 -13.55 -22.84 -8.40
N GLN A 407 -14.26 -23.98 -8.32
CA GLN A 407 -13.62 -25.30 -8.23
C GLN A 407 -12.83 -25.63 -9.50
N ILE A 408 -13.29 -25.26 -10.67
CA ILE A 408 -12.54 -25.41 -11.93
C ILE A 408 -11.30 -24.51 -11.91
N LEU A 409 -11.43 -23.25 -11.45
CA LEU A 409 -10.33 -22.30 -11.42
C LEU A 409 -9.22 -22.74 -10.45
N PHE A 410 -9.59 -23.14 -9.23
CA PHE A 410 -8.67 -23.47 -8.17
C PHE A 410 -8.31 -24.95 -8.07
N GLY A 411 -9.10 -25.84 -8.66
CA GLY A 411 -8.98 -27.29 -8.53
C GLY A 411 -7.60 -27.87 -8.85
N PRO A 412 -6.83 -27.33 -9.81
CA PRO A 412 -5.44 -27.75 -10.02
C PRO A 412 -4.49 -27.44 -8.87
N TYR A 413 -4.81 -26.47 -8.00
CA TYR A 413 -3.90 -25.90 -7.01
C TYR A 413 -4.40 -26.01 -5.57
N MET A 414 -5.72 -26.07 -5.35
CA MET A 414 -6.34 -26.12 -4.03
C MET A 414 -7.53 -27.07 -4.04
N LYS A 415 -7.40 -28.22 -3.38
CA LYS A 415 -8.41 -29.29 -3.41
C LYS A 415 -8.93 -29.62 -2.01
N GLY A 416 -10.09 -30.28 -1.97
CA GLY A 416 -10.65 -30.84 -0.75
C GLY A 416 -10.93 -29.79 0.31
N ILE A 417 -10.52 -30.09 1.54
CA ILE A 417 -10.81 -29.30 2.72
C ILE A 417 -10.26 -27.86 2.64
N PHE A 418 -9.14 -27.64 1.98
CA PHE A 418 -8.55 -26.30 1.85
C PHE A 418 -9.43 -25.36 1.00
N PHE A 419 -10.05 -25.89 -0.06
CA PHE A 419 -11.01 -25.12 -0.85
C PHE A 419 -12.27 -24.79 -0.05
N GLU A 420 -12.81 -25.78 0.70
CA GLU A 420 -14.00 -25.57 1.52
C GLU A 420 -13.75 -24.57 2.65
N LEU A 421 -12.61 -24.66 3.33
CA LEU A 421 -12.23 -23.70 4.36
C LEU A 421 -12.11 -22.28 3.77
N TRP A 422 -11.38 -22.11 2.64
CA TRP A 422 -11.29 -20.83 1.96
C TRP A 422 -12.68 -20.29 1.59
N TYR A 423 -13.57 -21.14 1.07
CA TYR A 423 -14.91 -20.77 0.65
C TYR A 423 -15.81 -20.36 1.82
N ILE A 424 -15.70 -21.02 2.98
CA ILE A 424 -16.41 -20.65 4.22
C ILE A 424 -15.88 -19.30 4.74
N PHE A 425 -14.56 -19.13 4.81
CA PHE A 425 -13.95 -17.87 5.22
C PHE A 425 -14.38 -16.71 4.32
N LEU A 426 -14.41 -16.95 3.01
CA LEU A 426 -14.84 -15.96 2.02
C LEU A 426 -16.29 -15.52 2.22
N ARG A 427 -17.19 -16.46 2.48
CA ARG A 427 -18.63 -16.16 2.57
C ARG A 427 -19.02 -15.48 3.88
N PHE A 428 -18.42 -15.86 4.98
CA PHE A 428 -18.91 -15.48 6.30
C PHE A 428 -17.87 -14.73 7.14
N ILE A 429 -16.67 -15.27 7.28
CA ILE A 429 -15.67 -14.75 8.23
C ILE A 429 -15.09 -13.43 7.72
N SER A 430 -14.61 -13.40 6.46
CA SER A 430 -13.94 -12.22 5.92
C SER A 430 -14.89 -11.02 5.79
N PRO A 431 -16.11 -11.12 5.23
CA PRO A 431 -17.03 -9.99 5.19
C PRO A 431 -17.39 -9.49 6.60
N LEU A 432 -17.67 -10.40 7.55
CA LEU A 432 -18.01 -10.01 8.92
C LEU A 432 -16.84 -9.26 9.59
N ALA A 433 -15.61 -9.79 9.48
CA ALA A 433 -14.43 -9.14 10.04
C ALA A 433 -14.23 -7.73 9.48
N VAL A 434 -14.42 -7.55 8.17
CA VAL A 434 -14.25 -6.25 7.53
C VAL A 434 -15.37 -5.28 7.91
N ILE A 435 -16.62 -5.74 8.03
CA ILE A 435 -17.75 -4.93 8.51
C ILE A 435 -17.48 -4.42 9.93
N VAL A 436 -17.01 -5.29 10.82
CA VAL A 436 -16.67 -4.92 12.20
C VAL A 436 -15.60 -3.81 12.21
N VAL A 437 -14.54 -3.95 11.40
CA VAL A 437 -13.49 -2.92 11.28
C VAL A 437 -14.06 -1.62 10.72
N MET A 438 -14.86 -1.69 9.67
CA MET A 438 -15.44 -0.50 9.06
C MET A 438 -16.33 0.26 10.04
N ILE A 439 -17.20 -0.42 10.79
CA ILE A 439 -18.08 0.20 11.79
C ILE A 439 -17.24 0.81 12.93
N SER A 440 -16.24 0.09 13.43
CA SER A 440 -15.42 0.58 14.54
C SER A 440 -14.61 1.83 14.21
N ALA A 441 -14.25 2.03 12.93
CA ALA A 441 -13.57 3.24 12.48
C ALA A 441 -14.41 4.52 12.61
N PHE A 442 -15.73 4.38 12.77
CA PHE A 442 -16.69 5.50 12.97
C PHE A 442 -17.16 5.64 14.43
N LEU A 443 -16.84 4.65 15.29
CA LEU A 443 -17.22 4.71 16.71
C LEU A 443 -16.12 5.35 17.59
N LYS A 444 -14.96 5.62 17.02
CA LYS A 444 -13.85 6.40 17.62
C LYS A 444 -13.94 7.86 17.18
#